data_d39f7ecd328557ef78f5e383c24e6cd7
#
_entry.id   d39f7ecd328557ef78f5e383c24e6cd7
#
_cell.length_a   1.000
_cell.length_b   1.000
_cell.length_c   1.000
_cell.angle_alpha   90.00
_cell.angle_beta   90.00
_cell.angle_gamma   90.00
#
_symmetry.space_group_name_H-M   'P 1'
#
loop_
_entity.id
_entity.type
_entity.pdbx_description
1 polymer ?
#
loop_
_entity_poly.entity_id
_entity_poly.type
_entity_poly.pdbx_seq_one_letter_code
_entity_poly.pdbx_strand_id
1 'polypeptide(L)'
;LQHQPMLGSGRIESSLFAAADEAMLPDAVTIQLAEIFGADIDFRRELRKGDSFSVVYDQPTADGEPVTWTSGSGRVLAARFVNQGKAHEAIWFQDGDQRGSYFGPDGNSKLRMFLSSPLAFSRVTSGFAMRFHPIQKTWRAHLGVDYAAPTGTPVRSIGDGVVEFAGVQNGYGNVVIVRHNAERSTVYAHLSRIGVKRGERVGQGSTVGAVGSTGWATGPHLHFEFKVQGSQ
;
A
#
# COMPACT_ATOMS: atom_id res chain seq x y z
N LEU A 1 -9.30 11.74 24.38
CA LEU A 1 -8.23 10.80 24.03
C LEU A 1 -6.89 11.46 24.33
N GLN A 2 -6.04 10.78 25.04
CA GLN A 2 -4.64 11.15 25.25
C GLN A 2 -3.78 10.30 24.30
N HIS A 3 -2.62 10.80 23.90
CA HIS A 3 -1.67 10.11 23.05
C HIS A 3 -0.41 9.80 23.87
N GLN A 4 0.02 8.56 23.88
CA GLN A 4 1.20 8.12 24.64
C GLN A 4 2.18 7.42 23.72
N PRO A 5 3.47 7.82 23.70
CA PRO A 5 4.48 7.08 22.97
C PRO A 5 4.76 5.73 23.65
N MET A 6 4.68 4.66 22.85
CA MET A 6 4.98 3.30 23.27
C MET A 6 6.21 2.80 22.53
N LEU A 7 7.00 1.96 23.18
CA LEU A 7 8.16 1.30 22.61
C LEU A 7 7.86 -0.20 22.44
N GLY A 8 8.14 -0.72 21.25
CA GLY A 8 8.12 -2.15 20.99
C GLY A 8 9.41 -2.60 20.31
N SER A 9 9.79 -3.84 20.51
CA SER A 9 10.93 -4.44 19.84
C SER A 9 10.74 -5.93 19.69
N GLY A 10 11.30 -6.50 18.62
CA GLY A 10 11.21 -7.93 18.36
C GLY A 10 12.39 -8.45 17.55
N ARG A 11 12.58 -9.76 17.60
CA ARG A 11 13.59 -10.48 16.83
C ARG A 11 12.90 -11.46 15.89
N ILE A 12 13.36 -11.51 14.66
CA ILE A 12 12.78 -12.37 13.63
C ILE A 12 13.23 -13.81 13.85
N GLU A 13 12.26 -14.69 14.07
CA GLU A 13 12.46 -16.14 14.08
C GLU A 13 11.88 -16.78 12.79
N SER A 14 10.77 -16.29 12.28
CA SER A 14 10.10 -16.78 11.07
C SER A 14 9.62 -15.66 10.14
N SER A 15 8.87 -14.71 10.65
CA SER A 15 8.32 -13.59 9.88
C SER A 15 8.24 -12.33 10.72
N LEU A 16 8.06 -11.17 10.05
CA LEU A 16 7.84 -9.89 10.74
C LEU A 16 6.56 -9.93 11.58
N PHE A 17 5.46 -10.48 11.04
CA PHE A 17 4.18 -10.51 11.75
C PHE A 17 4.25 -11.42 12.98
N ALA A 18 4.89 -12.59 12.90
CA ALA A 18 5.06 -13.46 14.06
C ALA A 18 5.88 -12.77 15.17
N ALA A 19 6.96 -12.10 14.81
CA ALA A 19 7.79 -11.37 15.78
C ALA A 19 7.08 -10.14 16.37
N ALA A 20 6.20 -9.50 15.61
CA ALA A 20 5.36 -8.41 16.09
C ALA A 20 4.27 -8.89 17.06
N ASP A 21 3.63 -10.02 16.77
CA ASP A 21 2.66 -10.67 17.67
C ASP A 21 3.30 -11.04 19.00
N GLU A 22 4.49 -11.65 18.98
CA GLU A 22 5.25 -11.97 20.20
C GLU A 22 5.59 -10.71 21.02
N ALA A 23 5.85 -9.59 20.32
CA ALA A 23 6.09 -8.28 20.92
C ALA A 23 4.81 -7.53 21.32
N MET A 24 3.63 -8.13 21.12
CA MET A 24 2.30 -7.52 21.35
C MET A 24 2.11 -6.18 20.64
N LEU A 25 2.70 -6.01 19.46
CA LEU A 25 2.51 -4.81 18.65
C LEU A 25 1.14 -4.81 17.97
N PRO A 26 0.45 -3.67 17.90
CA PRO A 26 -0.75 -3.55 17.08
C PRO A 26 -0.47 -3.87 15.60
N ASP A 27 -1.40 -4.57 14.93
CA ASP A 27 -1.30 -4.89 13.50
C ASP A 27 -1.03 -3.66 12.63
N ALA A 28 -1.66 -2.53 12.97
CA ALA A 28 -1.48 -1.26 12.28
C ALA A 28 -0.02 -0.76 12.34
N VAL A 29 0.70 -1.01 13.42
CA VAL A 29 2.12 -0.67 13.58
C VAL A 29 2.99 -1.61 12.75
N THR A 30 2.68 -2.90 12.76
CA THR A 30 3.40 -3.92 11.98
C THR A 30 3.28 -3.67 10.48
N ILE A 31 2.09 -3.30 10.01
CA ILE A 31 1.84 -2.92 8.61
C ILE A 31 2.68 -1.69 8.23
N GLN A 32 2.70 -0.67 9.11
CA GLN A 32 3.52 0.52 8.87
C GLN A 32 5.02 0.19 8.81
N LEU A 33 5.54 -0.68 9.68
CA LEU A 33 6.93 -1.13 9.60
C LEU A 33 7.26 -1.77 8.25
N ALA A 34 6.36 -2.64 7.76
CA ALA A 34 6.51 -3.25 6.44
C ALA A 34 6.48 -2.23 5.30
N GLU A 35 5.64 -1.20 5.40
CA GLU A 35 5.54 -0.12 4.41
C GLU A 35 6.77 0.81 4.44
N ILE A 36 7.23 1.21 5.65
CA ILE A 36 8.38 2.10 5.84
C ILE A 36 9.66 1.47 5.29
N PHE A 37 9.94 0.23 5.67
CA PHE A 37 11.19 -0.44 5.30
C PHE A 37 11.09 -1.28 4.03
N GLY A 38 9.90 -1.48 3.48
CA GLY A 38 9.68 -2.22 2.24
C GLY A 38 10.37 -1.61 1.02
N ALA A 39 10.89 -0.37 1.11
CA ALA A 39 11.76 0.23 0.10
C ALA A 39 13.19 -0.32 0.17
N ASP A 40 13.66 -0.58 1.39
CA ASP A 40 15.03 -0.98 1.69
C ASP A 40 15.18 -2.51 1.81
N ILE A 41 14.11 -3.23 2.18
CA ILE A 41 14.11 -4.66 2.51
C ILE A 41 12.98 -5.38 1.78
N ASP A 42 13.29 -6.41 1.00
CA ASP A 42 12.29 -7.36 0.53
C ASP A 42 11.97 -8.37 1.64
N PHE A 43 10.93 -8.09 2.42
CA PHE A 43 10.52 -8.93 3.55
C PHE A 43 10.19 -10.39 3.18
N ARG A 44 9.96 -10.69 1.91
CA ARG A 44 9.69 -12.06 1.43
C ARG A 44 10.97 -12.83 1.14
N ARG A 45 12.04 -12.13 0.71
CA ARG A 45 13.25 -12.76 0.20
C ARG A 45 14.47 -12.52 1.08
N GLU A 46 14.54 -11.37 1.73
CA GLU A 46 15.74 -10.89 2.42
C GLU A 46 15.68 -11.02 3.95
N LEU A 47 14.49 -11.23 4.50
CA LEU A 47 14.31 -11.42 5.95
C LEU A 47 15.04 -12.69 6.42
N ARG A 48 15.79 -12.59 7.51
CA ARG A 48 16.54 -13.69 8.09
C ARG A 48 16.25 -13.84 9.57
N LYS A 49 16.34 -15.09 10.04
CA LYS A 49 16.34 -15.37 11.48
C LYS A 49 17.47 -14.60 12.15
N GLY A 50 17.13 -13.90 13.23
CA GLY A 50 18.05 -13.05 13.96
C GLY A 50 18.03 -11.57 13.57
N ASP A 51 17.38 -11.20 12.46
CA ASP A 51 17.04 -9.80 12.19
C ASP A 51 16.19 -9.25 13.33
N SER A 52 16.19 -7.94 13.53
CA SER A 52 15.48 -7.34 14.65
C SER A 52 14.90 -5.98 14.29
N PHE A 53 13.88 -5.59 15.02
CA PHE A 53 13.30 -4.26 14.93
C PHE A 53 13.10 -3.63 16.29
N SER A 54 13.08 -2.31 16.32
CA SER A 54 12.56 -1.50 17.41
C SER A 54 11.73 -0.36 16.84
N VAL A 55 10.64 -0.01 17.53
CA VAL A 55 9.67 0.96 17.06
C VAL A 55 9.13 1.78 18.20
N VAL A 56 9.06 3.10 18.02
CA VAL A 56 8.29 4.01 18.85
C VAL A 56 7.04 4.39 18.08
N TYR A 57 5.88 4.20 18.69
CA TYR A 57 4.60 4.51 18.07
C TYR A 57 3.67 5.23 19.04
N ASP A 58 2.75 5.99 18.48
CA ASP A 58 1.78 6.79 19.23
C ASP A 58 0.53 5.94 19.51
N GLN A 59 0.27 5.65 20.78
CA GLN A 59 -0.88 4.88 21.23
C GLN A 59 -1.95 5.81 21.80
N PRO A 60 -3.14 5.92 21.17
CA PRO A 60 -4.26 6.60 21.79
C PRO A 60 -4.71 5.85 23.06
N THR A 61 -4.93 6.59 24.13
CA THR A 61 -5.45 6.07 25.39
C THR A 61 -6.70 6.82 25.81
N ALA A 62 -7.63 6.13 26.46
CA ALA A 62 -8.79 6.71 27.15
C ALA A 62 -8.76 6.20 28.58
N ASP A 63 -8.76 7.13 29.53
CA ASP A 63 -8.69 6.84 30.98
C ASP A 63 -7.49 5.93 31.37
N GLY A 64 -6.38 6.07 30.64
CA GLY A 64 -5.16 5.30 30.84
C GLY A 64 -5.12 3.94 30.12
N GLU A 65 -6.21 3.51 29.50
CA GLU A 65 -6.27 2.25 28.76
C GLU A 65 -6.05 2.45 27.25
N PRO A 66 -5.32 1.55 26.57
CA PRO A 66 -5.13 1.61 25.12
C PRO A 66 -6.45 1.54 24.36
N VAL A 67 -6.65 2.45 23.40
CA VAL A 67 -7.79 2.43 22.48
C VAL A 67 -7.39 1.67 21.23
N THR A 68 -7.99 0.50 21.01
CA THR A 68 -7.64 -0.39 19.89
C THR A 68 -8.62 -0.33 18.71
N TRP A 69 -9.79 0.29 18.87
CA TRP A 69 -10.86 0.31 17.86
C TRP A 69 -10.87 1.52 16.93
N THR A 70 -9.92 2.45 17.07
CA THR A 70 -9.82 3.59 16.16
C THR A 70 -8.91 3.26 14.99
N SER A 71 -9.35 3.56 13.78
CA SER A 71 -8.61 3.36 12.52
C SER A 71 -7.34 4.22 12.37
N GLY A 72 -6.89 4.89 13.42
CA GLY A 72 -5.69 5.72 13.47
C GLY A 72 -4.79 5.39 14.65
N SER A 73 -5.08 4.31 15.40
CA SER A 73 -4.25 3.91 16.54
C SER A 73 -2.90 3.39 16.08
N GLY A 74 -1.81 3.92 16.63
CA GLY A 74 -0.48 3.38 16.43
C GLY A 74 0.31 3.99 15.27
N ARG A 75 0.35 5.33 15.12
CA ARG A 75 1.31 5.91 14.16
C ARG A 75 2.74 5.63 14.62
N VAL A 76 3.55 5.05 13.73
CA VAL A 76 4.99 4.94 13.96
C VAL A 76 5.60 6.34 13.98
N LEU A 77 6.31 6.67 15.08
CA LEU A 77 7.03 7.93 15.25
C LEU A 77 8.50 7.79 14.85
N ALA A 78 9.11 6.69 15.24
CA ALA A 78 10.45 6.32 14.86
C ALA A 78 10.58 4.79 14.81
N ALA A 79 11.39 4.29 13.90
CA ALA A 79 11.66 2.86 13.81
C ALA A 79 13.09 2.59 13.36
N ARG A 80 13.64 1.47 13.81
CA ARG A 80 14.89 0.90 13.36
C ARG A 80 14.67 -0.57 13.03
N PHE A 81 15.17 -1.00 11.88
CA PHE A 81 15.17 -2.38 11.46
C PHE A 81 16.61 -2.80 11.14
N VAL A 82 17.08 -3.87 11.74
CA VAL A 82 18.39 -4.46 11.44
C VAL A 82 18.16 -5.71 10.60
N ASN A 83 18.50 -5.65 9.32
CA ASN A 83 18.41 -6.75 8.39
C ASN A 83 19.80 -7.18 7.94
N GLN A 84 20.17 -8.43 8.21
CA GLN A 84 21.46 -9.00 7.87
C GLN A 84 22.64 -8.14 8.36
N GLY A 85 22.52 -7.57 9.55
CA GLY A 85 23.53 -6.71 10.17
C GLY A 85 23.51 -5.24 9.72
N LYS A 86 22.72 -4.89 8.71
CA LYS A 86 22.55 -3.52 8.24
C LYS A 86 21.37 -2.85 8.94
N ALA A 87 21.60 -1.69 9.56
CA ALA A 87 20.55 -0.90 10.19
C ALA A 87 19.86 0.01 9.16
N HIS A 88 18.54 0.00 9.20
CA HIS A 88 17.65 0.92 8.48
C HIS A 88 16.86 1.70 9.51
N GLU A 89 16.83 3.01 9.41
CA GLU A 89 16.17 3.89 10.37
C GLU A 89 15.19 4.81 9.67
N ALA A 90 14.10 5.14 10.37
CA ALA A 90 13.07 6.02 9.87
C ALA A 90 12.48 6.84 11.01
N ILE A 91 12.25 8.11 10.77
CA ILE A 91 11.64 9.05 11.70
C ILE A 91 10.48 9.73 10.99
N TRP A 92 9.32 9.79 11.66
CA TRP A 92 8.18 10.57 11.19
C TRP A 92 8.46 12.06 11.33
N PHE A 93 8.25 12.80 10.28
CA PHE A 93 8.33 14.25 10.28
C PHE A 93 7.16 14.87 9.52
N GLN A 94 6.59 15.92 10.07
CA GLN A 94 5.53 16.71 9.47
C GLN A 94 5.82 18.19 9.69
N ASP A 95 5.84 18.96 8.62
CA ASP A 95 6.05 20.40 8.66
C ASP A 95 4.69 21.13 8.57
N GLY A 96 4.26 21.72 9.67
CA GLY A 96 2.97 22.40 9.77
C GLY A 96 1.79 21.55 9.29
N ASP A 97 0.98 22.09 8.38
CA ASP A 97 -0.19 21.43 7.80
C ASP A 97 0.14 20.53 6.60
N GLN A 98 1.41 20.41 6.24
CA GLN A 98 1.81 19.51 5.15
C GLN A 98 1.62 18.03 5.54
N ARG A 99 1.47 17.17 4.55
CA ARG A 99 1.42 15.74 4.78
C ARG A 99 2.76 15.27 5.34
N GLY A 100 2.75 14.68 6.54
CA GLY A 100 3.93 14.07 7.14
C GLY A 100 4.44 12.86 6.35
N SER A 101 5.72 12.55 6.53
CA SER A 101 6.42 11.46 5.86
C SER A 101 7.51 10.88 6.75
N TYR A 102 8.05 9.72 6.35
CA TYR A 102 9.19 9.09 7.02
C TYR A 102 10.49 9.46 6.32
N PHE A 103 11.50 9.80 7.10
CA PHE A 103 12.82 10.18 6.62
C PHE A 103 13.90 9.36 7.32
N GLY A 104 14.96 9.02 6.58
CA GLY A 104 16.17 8.44 7.15
C GLY A 104 17.03 9.47 7.88
N PRO A 105 18.08 9.02 8.61
CA PRO A 105 19.03 9.91 9.28
C PRO A 105 19.75 10.85 8.31
N ASP A 106 19.81 10.49 7.04
CA ASP A 106 20.38 11.27 5.94
C ASP A 106 19.42 12.33 5.37
N GLY A 107 18.22 12.45 5.93
CA GLY A 107 17.16 13.35 5.46
C GLY A 107 16.44 12.88 4.18
N ASN A 108 16.80 11.72 3.64
CA ASN A 108 16.11 11.15 2.49
C ASN A 108 14.76 10.54 2.88
N SER A 109 13.73 10.75 2.04
CA SER A 109 12.42 10.14 2.25
C SER A 109 12.50 8.62 2.17
N LYS A 110 11.91 7.94 3.16
CA LYS A 110 11.75 6.47 3.20
C LYS A 110 10.52 6.00 2.44
N LEU A 111 9.61 6.90 2.08
CA LEU A 111 8.47 6.52 1.26
C LEU A 111 8.94 6.27 -0.18
N ARG A 112 8.62 5.10 -0.70
CA ARG A 112 8.69 4.87 -2.14
C ARG A 112 7.79 5.88 -2.84
N MET A 113 8.19 6.36 -4.00
CA MET A 113 7.32 7.16 -4.86
C MET A 113 6.00 6.43 -5.15
N PHE A 114 6.04 5.08 -5.13
CA PHE A 114 4.89 4.22 -5.35
C PHE A 114 4.87 3.04 -4.37
N LEU A 115 3.69 2.69 -3.86
CA LEU A 115 3.46 1.45 -3.13
C LEU A 115 3.73 0.25 -4.04
N SER A 116 4.15 -0.86 -3.48
CA SER A 116 4.35 -2.12 -4.22
C SER A 116 3.04 -2.79 -4.66
N SER A 117 1.91 -2.44 -4.03
CA SER A 117 0.60 -2.97 -4.37
C SER A 117 -0.52 -1.96 -4.11
N PRO A 118 -1.53 -1.89 -5.00
CA PRO A 118 -2.73 -1.09 -4.79
C PRO A 118 -3.71 -1.69 -3.77
N LEU A 119 -3.50 -2.92 -3.34
CA LEU A 119 -4.30 -3.61 -2.32
C LEU A 119 -3.43 -3.91 -1.09
N ALA A 120 -4.01 -3.80 0.10
CA ALA A 120 -3.31 -4.10 1.35
C ALA A 120 -2.91 -5.58 1.42
N PHE A 121 -3.84 -6.46 1.02
CA PHE A 121 -3.62 -7.91 0.97
C PHE A 121 -4.20 -8.43 -0.35
N SER A 122 -3.37 -9.05 -1.18
CA SER A 122 -3.82 -9.62 -2.44
C SER A 122 -2.86 -10.68 -2.94
N ARG A 123 -3.41 -11.59 -3.75
CA ARG A 123 -2.64 -12.55 -4.54
C ARG A 123 -2.65 -12.09 -5.99
N VAL A 124 -1.49 -11.95 -6.59
CA VAL A 124 -1.38 -11.78 -8.05
C VAL A 124 -1.83 -13.08 -8.72
N THR A 125 -2.85 -13.01 -9.54
CA THR A 125 -3.40 -14.15 -10.28
C THR A 125 -3.00 -14.18 -11.74
N SER A 126 -2.72 -13.01 -12.33
CA SER A 126 -2.24 -12.90 -13.70
C SER A 126 -1.28 -11.71 -13.82
N GLY A 127 -0.13 -11.97 -14.42
CA GLY A 127 0.86 -10.95 -14.74
C GLY A 127 0.75 -10.44 -16.18
N PHE A 128 1.69 -9.58 -16.54
CA PHE A 128 1.84 -9.03 -17.89
C PHE A 128 2.24 -10.13 -18.88
N ALA A 129 1.37 -10.50 -19.82
CA ALA A 129 1.60 -11.56 -20.81
C ALA A 129 0.59 -11.53 -21.96
N MET A 130 0.92 -12.21 -23.06
CA MET A 130 -0.07 -12.60 -24.08
C MET A 130 -0.94 -13.73 -23.52
N ARG A 131 -2.27 -13.55 -23.52
CA ARG A 131 -3.20 -14.59 -23.08
C ARG A 131 -4.42 -14.69 -24.00
N PHE A 132 -5.03 -15.88 -23.99
CA PHE A 132 -6.32 -16.08 -24.63
C PHE A 132 -7.42 -15.41 -23.81
N HIS A 133 -8.10 -14.43 -24.42
CA HIS A 133 -9.13 -13.68 -23.70
C HIS A 133 -10.41 -14.50 -23.60
N PRO A 134 -10.89 -14.89 -22.41
CA PRO A 134 -11.97 -15.90 -22.26
C PRO A 134 -13.30 -15.43 -22.82
N ILE A 135 -13.58 -14.11 -22.75
CA ILE A 135 -14.85 -13.55 -23.25
C ILE A 135 -14.79 -13.32 -24.77
N GLN A 136 -13.68 -12.77 -25.27
CA GLN A 136 -13.55 -12.43 -26.70
C GLN A 136 -13.03 -13.58 -27.56
N LYS A 137 -12.56 -14.66 -26.92
CA LYS A 137 -12.02 -15.87 -27.57
C LYS A 137 -10.88 -15.55 -28.58
N THR A 138 -10.06 -14.55 -28.26
CA THR A 138 -8.92 -14.12 -29.08
C THR A 138 -7.68 -13.98 -28.21
N TRP A 139 -6.48 -14.14 -28.80
CA TRP A 139 -5.23 -13.85 -28.14
C TRP A 139 -5.04 -12.35 -28.02
N ARG A 140 -4.82 -11.86 -26.80
CA ARG A 140 -4.56 -10.43 -26.50
C ARG A 140 -3.44 -10.27 -25.51
N ALA A 141 -2.72 -9.15 -25.61
CA ALA A 141 -1.80 -8.73 -24.57
C ALA A 141 -2.60 -8.39 -23.30
N HIS A 142 -2.20 -8.98 -22.17
CA HIS A 142 -2.63 -8.54 -20.86
C HIS A 142 -1.68 -7.42 -20.41
N LEU A 143 -2.15 -6.21 -20.52
CA LEU A 143 -1.35 -4.98 -20.34
C LEU A 143 -1.25 -4.53 -18.88
N GLY A 144 -1.50 -5.42 -17.92
CA GLY A 144 -1.49 -5.11 -16.51
C GLY A 144 -1.28 -6.34 -15.62
N VAL A 145 -1.54 -6.14 -14.34
CA VAL A 145 -1.49 -7.19 -13.31
C VAL A 145 -2.87 -7.35 -12.70
N ASP A 146 -3.37 -8.58 -12.64
CA ASP A 146 -4.63 -8.89 -11.99
C ASP A 146 -4.38 -9.34 -10.55
N TYR A 147 -5.03 -8.67 -9.62
CA TYR A 147 -5.00 -8.96 -8.18
C TYR A 147 -6.35 -9.56 -7.76
N ALA A 148 -6.38 -10.84 -7.40
CA ALA A 148 -7.59 -11.45 -6.84
C ALA A 148 -7.88 -10.86 -5.45
N ALA A 149 -9.10 -10.38 -5.29
CA ALA A 149 -9.61 -9.93 -4.00
C ALA A 149 -11.15 -9.94 -4.01
N PRO A 150 -11.79 -10.10 -2.86
CA PRO A 150 -13.25 -10.03 -2.74
C PRO A 150 -13.80 -8.68 -3.22
N THR A 151 -15.01 -8.70 -3.80
CA THR A 151 -15.74 -7.47 -4.12
C THR A 151 -15.86 -6.59 -2.88
N GLY A 152 -15.62 -5.29 -3.04
CA GLY A 152 -15.66 -4.33 -1.93
C GLY A 152 -14.31 -4.09 -1.24
N THR A 153 -13.27 -4.89 -1.52
CA THR A 153 -11.92 -4.65 -1.00
C THR A 153 -11.44 -3.25 -1.40
N PRO A 154 -10.97 -2.42 -0.46
CA PRO A 154 -10.49 -1.08 -0.78
C PRO A 154 -9.31 -1.10 -1.75
N VAL A 155 -9.40 -0.29 -2.81
CA VAL A 155 -8.32 -0.04 -3.79
C VAL A 155 -7.67 1.29 -3.48
N ARG A 156 -6.35 1.30 -3.31
CA ARG A 156 -5.56 2.47 -2.92
C ARG A 156 -4.75 3.01 -4.10
N SER A 157 -4.61 4.33 -4.19
CA SER A 157 -3.61 4.94 -5.07
C SER A 157 -2.22 4.52 -4.62
N ILE A 158 -1.40 4.01 -5.55
CA ILE A 158 -0.03 3.61 -5.20
C ILE A 158 0.93 4.79 -5.05
N GLY A 159 0.56 5.98 -5.48
CA GLY A 159 1.36 7.20 -5.38
C GLY A 159 0.50 8.45 -5.27
N ASP A 160 1.12 9.56 -4.90
CA ASP A 160 0.49 10.87 -4.97
C ASP A 160 0.15 11.22 -6.42
N GLY A 161 -0.97 11.91 -6.65
CA GLY A 161 -1.34 12.29 -8.01
C GLY A 161 -2.66 13.06 -8.11
N VAL A 162 -3.08 13.23 -9.35
CA VAL A 162 -4.37 13.85 -9.69
C VAL A 162 -5.18 12.85 -10.50
N VAL A 163 -6.44 12.67 -10.15
CA VAL A 163 -7.37 11.82 -10.89
C VAL A 163 -7.61 12.42 -12.29
N GLU A 164 -7.08 11.76 -13.29
CA GLU A 164 -7.23 12.16 -14.69
C GLU A 164 -8.57 11.69 -15.26
N PHE A 165 -9.00 10.51 -14.86
CA PHE A 165 -10.28 9.93 -15.27
C PHE A 165 -10.91 9.15 -14.10
N ALA A 166 -12.23 9.26 -13.95
CA ALA A 166 -13.04 8.46 -13.04
C ALA A 166 -14.42 8.26 -13.68
N GLY A 167 -14.77 7.02 -14.06
CA GLY A 167 -16.00 6.72 -14.80
C GLY A 167 -15.98 5.32 -15.38
N VAL A 168 -16.85 5.11 -16.40
CA VAL A 168 -16.96 3.82 -17.11
C VAL A 168 -16.22 3.90 -18.45
N GLN A 169 -15.38 2.89 -18.71
CA GLN A 169 -14.77 2.68 -20.03
C GLN A 169 -15.01 1.26 -20.53
N ASN A 170 -15.18 1.15 -21.87
CA ASN A 170 -15.39 -0.16 -22.50
C ASN A 170 -14.21 -1.11 -22.20
N GLY A 171 -14.52 -2.32 -21.74
CA GLY A 171 -13.55 -3.30 -21.31
C GLY A 171 -13.16 -3.17 -19.84
N TYR A 172 -12.75 -1.99 -19.38
CA TYR A 172 -12.35 -1.74 -17.99
C TYR A 172 -13.51 -1.71 -16.99
N GLY A 173 -14.73 -1.45 -17.46
CA GLY A 173 -15.85 -1.19 -16.56
C GLY A 173 -15.66 0.11 -15.79
N ASN A 174 -15.98 0.13 -14.50
CA ASN A 174 -15.65 1.26 -13.63
C ASN A 174 -14.14 1.35 -13.46
N VAL A 175 -13.57 2.50 -13.81
CA VAL A 175 -12.13 2.71 -13.83
C VAL A 175 -11.74 4.07 -13.28
N VAL A 176 -10.62 4.10 -12.55
CA VAL A 176 -9.94 5.32 -12.13
C VAL A 176 -8.56 5.34 -12.75
N ILE A 177 -8.16 6.49 -13.29
CA ILE A 177 -6.81 6.74 -13.80
C ILE A 177 -6.22 7.89 -12.98
N VAL A 178 -5.06 7.64 -12.35
CA VAL A 178 -4.33 8.64 -11.57
C VAL A 178 -3.05 9.01 -12.30
N ARG A 179 -2.88 10.28 -12.60
CA ARG A 179 -1.64 10.84 -13.14
C ARG A 179 -0.75 11.31 -11.99
N HIS A 180 0.42 10.70 -11.87
CA HIS A 180 1.39 10.98 -10.81
C HIS A 180 2.34 12.12 -11.19
N ASN A 181 2.77 12.15 -12.44
CA ASN A 181 3.60 13.23 -13.01
C ASN A 181 3.41 13.28 -14.54
N ALA A 182 4.29 14.00 -15.25
CA ALA A 182 4.20 14.14 -16.71
C ALA A 182 4.37 12.80 -17.46
N GLU A 183 5.07 11.83 -16.87
CA GLU A 183 5.43 10.58 -17.52
C GLU A 183 4.69 9.35 -16.99
N ARG A 184 4.16 9.40 -15.76
CA ARG A 184 3.67 8.21 -15.04
C ARG A 184 2.21 8.35 -14.65
N SER A 185 1.45 7.32 -14.97
CA SER A 185 0.06 7.17 -14.53
C SER A 185 -0.26 5.73 -14.15
N THR A 186 -1.33 5.55 -13.40
CA THR A 186 -1.84 4.22 -13.01
C THR A 186 -3.31 4.09 -13.32
N VAL A 187 -3.71 2.87 -13.66
CA VAL A 187 -5.09 2.50 -13.97
C VAL A 187 -5.57 1.48 -12.92
N TYR A 188 -6.77 1.71 -12.41
CA TYR A 188 -7.46 0.85 -11.45
C TYR A 188 -8.83 0.49 -12.04
N ALA A 189 -8.98 -0.72 -12.56
CA ALA A 189 -10.16 -1.12 -13.33
C ALA A 189 -10.98 -2.25 -12.67
N HIS A 190 -12.13 -2.55 -13.27
CA HIS A 190 -13.14 -3.51 -12.82
C HIS A 190 -13.74 -3.18 -11.44
N LEU A 191 -13.72 -1.89 -11.06
CA LEU A 191 -14.17 -1.47 -9.74
C LEU A 191 -15.68 -1.70 -9.56
N SER A 192 -16.11 -2.09 -8.35
CA SER A 192 -17.52 -2.09 -7.96
C SER A 192 -18.03 -0.69 -7.67
N ARG A 193 -17.13 0.16 -7.16
CA ARG A 193 -17.43 1.55 -6.77
C ARG A 193 -16.22 2.43 -7.03
N ILE A 194 -16.45 3.59 -7.61
CA ILE A 194 -15.48 4.68 -7.73
C ILE A 194 -15.62 5.56 -6.47
N GLY A 195 -14.50 5.86 -5.82
CA GLY A 195 -14.45 6.64 -4.58
C GLY A 195 -13.96 8.08 -4.74
N VAL A 196 -13.58 8.47 -5.96
CA VAL A 196 -12.96 9.77 -6.28
C VAL A 196 -13.57 10.35 -7.56
N LYS A 197 -13.31 11.63 -7.85
CA LYS A 197 -13.78 12.32 -9.06
C LYS A 197 -12.60 12.89 -9.84
N ARG A 198 -12.81 13.11 -11.15
CA ARG A 198 -11.82 13.75 -12.02
C ARG A 198 -11.38 15.10 -11.47
N GLY A 199 -10.08 15.35 -11.50
CA GLY A 199 -9.43 16.57 -10.99
C GLY A 199 -9.12 16.51 -9.49
N GLU A 200 -9.57 15.50 -8.78
CA GLU A 200 -9.30 15.33 -7.34
C GLU A 200 -7.83 14.97 -7.12
N ARG A 201 -7.21 15.55 -6.09
CA ARG A 201 -5.87 15.18 -5.63
C ARG A 201 -5.98 13.99 -4.69
N VAL A 202 -5.20 12.96 -4.95
CA VAL A 202 -5.10 11.76 -4.12
C VAL A 202 -3.67 11.60 -3.64
N GLY A 203 -3.53 11.22 -2.38
CA GLY A 203 -2.25 10.86 -1.82
C GLY A 203 -1.97 9.37 -1.95
N GLN A 204 -0.70 8.97 -1.87
CA GLN A 204 -0.31 7.57 -1.75
C GLN A 204 -1.07 6.89 -0.60
N GLY A 205 -1.65 5.73 -0.85
CA GLY A 205 -2.46 4.99 0.11
C GLY A 205 -3.92 5.45 0.23
N SER A 206 -4.31 6.58 -0.39
CA SER A 206 -5.70 7.04 -0.40
C SER A 206 -6.59 6.07 -1.17
N THR A 207 -7.77 5.76 -0.65
CA THR A 207 -8.74 4.88 -1.32
C THR A 207 -9.33 5.59 -2.54
N VAL A 208 -9.19 4.98 -3.71
CA VAL A 208 -9.73 5.48 -4.99
C VAL A 208 -10.98 4.75 -5.44
N GLY A 209 -11.26 3.58 -4.85
CA GLY A 209 -12.43 2.77 -5.18
C GLY A 209 -12.45 1.45 -4.42
N ALA A 210 -13.23 0.51 -4.91
CA ALA A 210 -13.30 -0.84 -4.34
C ALA A 210 -13.31 -1.89 -5.46
N VAL A 211 -12.69 -3.05 -5.20
CA VAL A 211 -12.66 -4.20 -6.11
C VAL A 211 -14.06 -4.62 -6.52
N GLY A 212 -14.22 -4.98 -7.78
CA GLY A 212 -15.44 -5.50 -8.36
C GLY A 212 -15.19 -6.49 -9.49
N SER A 213 -16.15 -6.57 -10.40
CA SER A 213 -16.09 -7.36 -11.63
C SER A 213 -16.85 -6.68 -12.77
N THR A 214 -16.82 -5.36 -12.85
CA THR A 214 -17.47 -4.59 -13.92
C THR A 214 -16.65 -4.65 -15.22
N GLY A 215 -17.29 -4.41 -16.35
CA GLY A 215 -16.64 -4.52 -17.65
C GLY A 215 -16.38 -5.98 -18.08
N TRP A 216 -15.21 -6.23 -18.70
CA TRP A 216 -14.89 -7.57 -19.23
C TRP A 216 -14.15 -8.42 -18.19
N ALA A 217 -14.70 -8.56 -17.02
CA ALA A 217 -14.19 -9.38 -15.95
C ALA A 217 -14.96 -10.70 -15.81
N THR A 218 -14.23 -11.81 -15.56
CA THR A 218 -14.82 -13.14 -15.35
C THR A 218 -15.14 -13.44 -13.90
N GLY A 219 -14.69 -12.58 -12.98
CA GLY A 219 -14.89 -12.68 -11.55
C GLY A 219 -14.27 -11.51 -10.80
N PRO A 220 -14.46 -11.40 -9.48
CA PRO A 220 -13.94 -10.29 -8.71
C PRO A 220 -12.39 -10.24 -8.73
N HIS A 221 -11.85 -9.13 -9.23
CA HIS A 221 -10.42 -8.82 -9.21
C HIS A 221 -10.20 -7.33 -9.48
N LEU A 222 -9.02 -6.83 -9.14
CA LEU A 222 -8.52 -5.55 -9.60
C LEU A 222 -7.61 -5.78 -10.78
N HIS A 223 -7.90 -5.16 -11.93
CA HIS A 223 -6.93 -5.01 -13.01
C HIS A 223 -6.18 -3.70 -12.79
N PHE A 224 -4.86 -3.79 -12.70
CA PHE A 224 -3.96 -2.69 -12.40
C PHE A 224 -2.91 -2.51 -13.50
N GLU A 225 -2.72 -1.27 -13.95
CA GLU A 225 -1.67 -0.92 -14.91
C GLU A 225 -0.79 0.22 -14.35
N PHE A 226 0.50 0.11 -14.61
CA PHE A 226 1.46 1.20 -14.42
C PHE A 226 1.97 1.63 -15.80
N LYS A 227 1.75 2.90 -16.14
CA LYS A 227 2.10 3.45 -17.45
C LYS A 227 3.26 4.44 -17.33
N VAL A 228 4.22 4.33 -18.23
CA VAL A 228 5.31 5.28 -18.40
C VAL A 228 5.23 5.86 -19.81
N GLN A 229 5.13 7.19 -19.93
CA GLN A 229 4.95 7.90 -21.21
C GLN A 229 3.78 7.36 -22.05
N GLY A 230 2.69 6.97 -21.37
CA GLY A 230 1.50 6.39 -22.02
C GLY A 230 1.62 4.93 -22.45
N SER A 231 2.80 4.32 -22.33
CA SER A 231 3.06 2.89 -22.56
C SER A 231 3.07 2.11 -21.26
N GLN A 232 2.71 0.81 -21.35
CA GLN A 232 2.67 -0.12 -20.20
C GLN A 232 3.93 -0.97 -20.15
#